data_7a3dc710e6fe566f429278691a33a784
#
_entry.id   7a3dc710e6fe566f429278691a33a784
#
_cell.length_a   1.000
_cell.length_b   1.000
_cell.length_c   1.000
_cell.angle_alpha   90.00
_cell.angle_beta   90.00
_cell.angle_gamma   90.00
#
_symmetry.space_group_name_H-M   'P 1'
#
loop_
_entity.id
_entity.type
_entity.pdbx_description
1 polymer ?
#
loop_
_entity_poly.entity_id
_entity_poly.type
_entity_poly.pdbx_seq_one_letter_code
_entity_poly.pdbx_strand_id
1 'polypeptide(L)'
;MEHHLTTYITHDTLISALGFGTQENLEAIRSYHSGITLQTDKRIADTPLLAATLSQERVQQQAEAIGVSGYPRMEQLFILTINELIRQSGQTLEDKTCGLILSTTKGNIDLLARYTEHPDEAVFLWKMAENIAGYFHAEERVHVISNACISGVSALIAGKRMIENGIYRRVIVAGGDLLSHFITSGFGSFRSLSSRPCRPYDSSRDGLNLGEACGAV
;
A
#
# COMPACT_ATOMS: atom_id res chain seq x y z
N MET A 1 9.10 5.12 38.22
CA MET A 1 7.99 4.47 37.48
C MET A 1 8.10 4.95 36.04
N GLU A 2 8.52 4.08 35.14
CA GLU A 2 8.49 4.40 33.71
C GLU A 2 7.00 4.51 33.31
N HIS A 3 6.56 5.71 32.96
CA HIS A 3 5.27 5.91 32.34
C HIS A 3 5.33 5.32 30.92
N HIS A 4 4.94 4.07 30.77
CA HIS A 4 4.71 3.51 29.44
C HIS A 4 3.54 4.26 28.79
N LEU A 5 3.85 5.12 27.82
CA LEU A 5 2.83 5.73 26.97
C LEU A 5 2.12 4.62 26.19
N THR A 6 0.82 4.52 26.35
CA THR A 6 0.00 3.58 25.55
C THR A 6 -0.32 4.23 24.22
N THR A 7 0.01 3.54 23.13
CA THR A 7 -0.26 4.00 21.77
C THR A 7 -1.52 3.30 21.24
N TYR A 8 -2.38 4.03 20.55
CA TYR A 8 -3.64 3.55 20.01
C TYR A 8 -3.72 3.79 18.51
N ILE A 9 -4.38 2.90 17.77
CA ILE A 9 -4.88 3.13 16.41
C ILE A 9 -6.25 3.79 16.57
N THR A 10 -6.43 4.98 16.01
CA THR A 10 -7.65 5.78 16.18
C THR A 10 -8.55 5.78 14.96
N HIS A 11 -7.96 5.68 13.76
CA HIS A 11 -8.66 5.67 12.48
C HIS A 11 -7.97 4.69 11.54
N ASP A 12 -8.71 4.21 10.57
CA ASP A 12 -8.21 3.34 9.52
C ASP A 12 -8.92 3.57 8.18
N THR A 13 -8.23 3.28 7.11
CA THR A 13 -8.81 3.22 5.77
C THR A 13 -8.07 2.22 4.90
N LEU A 14 -8.76 1.69 3.88
CA LEU A 14 -8.24 0.66 3.00
C LEU A 14 -8.81 0.83 1.59
N ILE A 15 -7.93 0.81 0.59
CA ILE A 15 -8.28 0.67 -0.83
C ILE A 15 -7.82 -0.72 -1.28
N SER A 16 -8.74 -1.55 -1.74
CA SER A 16 -8.43 -2.89 -2.27
C SER A 16 -9.34 -3.25 -3.44
N ALA A 17 -9.16 -4.43 -3.98
CA ALA A 17 -10.06 -4.99 -5.02
C ALA A 17 -11.53 -5.11 -4.54
N LEU A 18 -11.78 -5.09 -3.24
CA LEU A 18 -13.11 -5.20 -2.65
C LEU A 18 -13.80 -3.84 -2.48
N GLY A 19 -13.04 -2.74 -2.40
CA GLY A 19 -13.65 -1.42 -2.22
C GLY A 19 -12.67 -0.31 -1.87
N PHE A 20 -13.21 0.90 -1.80
CA PHE A 20 -12.50 2.12 -1.42
C PHE A 20 -13.03 2.59 -0.06
N GLY A 21 -12.21 2.48 0.95
CA GLY A 21 -12.55 2.70 2.35
C GLY A 21 -12.89 1.41 3.09
N THR A 22 -12.74 1.44 4.41
CA THR A 22 -12.91 0.29 5.31
C THR A 22 -14.33 -0.29 5.20
N GLN A 23 -15.35 0.56 5.08
CA GLN A 23 -16.74 0.12 5.06
C GLN A 23 -17.08 -0.76 3.84
N GLU A 24 -16.72 -0.33 2.60
CA GLU A 24 -16.96 -1.13 1.39
C GLU A 24 -16.26 -2.49 1.47
N ASN A 25 -15.02 -2.49 1.96
CA ASN A 25 -14.25 -3.73 2.14
C ASN A 25 -14.93 -4.69 3.14
N LEU A 26 -15.42 -4.17 4.27
CA LEU A 26 -16.13 -4.98 5.27
C LEU A 26 -17.44 -5.55 4.72
N GLU A 27 -18.20 -4.76 3.97
CA GLU A 27 -19.46 -5.22 3.34
C GLU A 27 -19.21 -6.32 2.32
N ALA A 28 -18.18 -6.18 1.48
CA ALA A 28 -17.77 -7.21 0.53
C ALA A 28 -17.37 -8.51 1.25
N ILE A 29 -16.56 -8.41 2.32
CA ILE A 29 -16.16 -9.59 3.13
C ILE A 29 -17.38 -10.25 3.77
N ARG A 30 -18.29 -9.48 4.37
CA ARG A 30 -19.53 -10.00 4.98
C ARG A 30 -20.44 -10.70 3.98
N SER A 31 -20.40 -10.25 2.73
CA SER A 31 -21.12 -10.84 1.61
C SER A 31 -20.39 -12.01 0.94
N TYR A 32 -19.27 -12.48 1.53
CA TYR A 32 -18.39 -13.51 0.97
C TYR A 32 -17.89 -13.19 -0.45
N HIS A 33 -17.80 -11.90 -0.80
CA HIS A 33 -17.28 -11.48 -2.08
C HIS A 33 -15.75 -11.62 -2.10
N SER A 34 -15.21 -12.22 -3.16
CA SER A 34 -13.77 -12.31 -3.39
C SER A 34 -13.36 -11.34 -4.48
N GLY A 35 -12.30 -10.58 -4.25
CA GLY A 35 -11.68 -9.72 -5.27
C GLY A 35 -10.78 -10.48 -6.25
N ILE A 36 -10.58 -11.79 -6.08
CA ILE A 36 -9.71 -12.62 -6.91
C ILE A 36 -10.42 -12.91 -8.24
N THR A 37 -9.83 -12.48 -9.34
CA THR A 37 -10.34 -12.68 -10.70
C THR A 37 -9.21 -13.11 -11.64
N LEU A 38 -9.57 -13.67 -12.81
CA LEU A 38 -8.58 -14.05 -13.82
C LEU A 38 -8.00 -12.78 -14.47
N GLN A 39 -6.71 -12.59 -14.32
CA GLN A 39 -5.96 -11.49 -14.93
C GLN A 39 -5.29 -11.95 -16.21
N THR A 40 -5.44 -11.14 -17.26
CA THR A 40 -4.83 -11.39 -18.59
C THR A 40 -3.94 -10.24 -19.04
N ASP A 41 -3.77 -9.23 -18.20
CA ASP A 41 -2.95 -8.06 -18.48
C ASP A 41 -1.47 -8.43 -18.53
N LYS A 42 -0.85 -8.24 -19.69
CA LYS A 42 0.58 -8.52 -19.91
C LYS A 42 1.53 -7.63 -19.11
N ARG A 43 1.05 -6.52 -18.58
CA ARG A 43 1.82 -5.69 -17.63
C ARG A 43 1.99 -6.38 -16.28
N ILE A 44 1.10 -7.31 -15.95
CA ILE A 44 1.10 -8.05 -14.71
C ILE A 44 1.80 -9.41 -14.86
N ALA A 45 1.51 -10.16 -15.93
CA ALA A 45 2.12 -11.48 -16.14
C ALA A 45 2.06 -11.92 -17.60
N ASP A 46 3.01 -12.78 -18.03
CA ASP A 46 3.03 -13.36 -19.37
C ASP A 46 1.91 -14.37 -19.62
N THR A 47 1.47 -15.05 -18.57
CA THR A 47 0.37 -16.03 -18.61
C THR A 47 -0.76 -15.59 -17.71
N PRO A 48 -2.02 -15.93 -18.05
CA PRO A 48 -3.15 -15.63 -17.18
C PRO A 48 -2.95 -16.21 -15.78
N LEU A 49 -3.30 -15.42 -14.76
CA LEU A 49 -3.23 -15.84 -13.35
C LEU A 49 -4.42 -15.29 -12.55
N LEU A 50 -4.74 -15.95 -11.45
CA LEU A 50 -5.72 -15.46 -10.49
C LEU A 50 -5.08 -14.45 -9.53
N ALA A 51 -5.59 -13.22 -9.53
CA ALA A 51 -5.12 -12.17 -8.63
C ALA A 51 -6.24 -11.16 -8.32
N ALA A 52 -6.08 -10.41 -7.24
CA ALA A 52 -6.99 -9.35 -6.84
C ALA A 52 -6.39 -8.00 -7.23
N THR A 53 -6.87 -7.38 -8.30
CA THR A 53 -6.41 -6.10 -8.80
C THR A 53 -7.38 -4.97 -8.48
N LEU A 54 -6.85 -3.79 -8.24
CA LEU A 54 -7.65 -2.59 -8.07
C LEU A 54 -8.35 -2.17 -9.37
N SER A 55 -9.57 -1.66 -9.26
CA SER A 55 -10.24 -0.99 -10.39
C SER A 55 -9.42 0.21 -10.85
N GLN A 56 -8.82 0.10 -12.03
CA GLN A 56 -8.03 1.18 -12.61
C GLN A 56 -8.87 2.43 -12.87
N GLU A 57 -10.11 2.25 -13.30
CA GLU A 57 -11.06 3.33 -13.56
C GLU A 57 -11.36 4.11 -12.26
N ARG A 58 -11.68 3.41 -11.16
CA ARG A 58 -11.96 4.06 -9.87
C ARG A 58 -10.74 4.78 -9.32
N VAL A 59 -9.56 4.18 -9.39
CA VAL A 59 -8.31 4.84 -8.96
C VAL A 59 -8.06 6.10 -9.77
N GLN A 60 -8.19 6.04 -11.09
CA GLN A 60 -8.01 7.18 -11.98
C GLN A 60 -9.02 8.30 -11.66
N GLN A 61 -10.30 7.96 -11.54
CA GLN A 61 -11.36 8.93 -11.19
C GLN A 61 -11.09 9.64 -9.86
N GLN A 62 -10.67 8.89 -8.84
CA GLN A 62 -10.35 9.47 -7.54
C GLN A 62 -9.08 10.34 -7.60
N ALA A 63 -8.07 9.91 -8.35
CA ALA A 63 -6.84 10.67 -8.54
C ALA A 63 -7.08 11.99 -9.30
N GLU A 64 -7.94 11.98 -10.32
CA GLU A 64 -8.36 13.19 -11.04
C GLU A 64 -9.12 14.16 -10.12
N ALA A 65 -10.02 13.63 -9.29
CA ALA A 65 -10.82 14.44 -8.37
C ALA A 65 -10.00 15.29 -7.38
N ILE A 66 -8.80 14.82 -7.02
CA ILE A 66 -7.88 15.53 -6.11
C ILE A 66 -6.62 16.06 -6.81
N GLY A 67 -6.54 15.98 -8.15
CA GLY A 67 -5.45 16.55 -8.95
C GLY A 67 -4.13 15.78 -8.89
N VAL A 68 -4.14 14.48 -8.60
CA VAL A 68 -2.91 13.64 -8.50
C VAL A 68 -2.76 12.62 -9.63
N SER A 69 -3.51 12.75 -10.69
CA SER A 69 -3.45 11.83 -11.85
C SER A 69 -2.08 11.80 -12.56
N GLY A 70 -1.25 12.82 -12.36
CA GLY A 70 0.12 12.89 -12.89
C GLY A 70 1.16 12.09 -12.10
N TYR A 71 0.83 11.62 -10.89
CA TYR A 71 1.73 10.81 -10.08
C TYR A 71 1.77 9.35 -10.55
N PRO A 72 2.86 8.59 -10.30
CA PRO A 72 2.88 7.14 -10.44
C PRO A 72 1.74 6.47 -9.69
N ARG A 73 1.27 5.32 -10.18
CA ARG A 73 0.06 4.66 -9.65
C ARG A 73 0.16 4.32 -8.15
N MET A 74 1.32 3.88 -7.67
CA MET A 74 1.52 3.60 -6.24
C MET A 74 1.45 4.87 -5.40
N GLU A 75 2.02 5.97 -5.88
CA GLU A 75 1.96 7.27 -5.22
C GLU A 75 0.52 7.80 -5.17
N GLN A 76 -0.26 7.65 -6.26
CA GLN A 76 -1.69 7.98 -6.25
C GLN A 76 -2.42 7.24 -5.13
N LEU A 77 -2.19 5.93 -4.97
CA LEU A 77 -2.84 5.14 -3.93
C LEU A 77 -2.45 5.60 -2.52
N PHE A 78 -1.18 5.86 -2.28
CA PHE A 78 -0.75 6.41 -0.98
C PHE A 78 -1.42 7.75 -0.70
N ILE A 79 -1.41 8.68 -1.68
CA ILE A 79 -2.00 10.01 -1.51
C ILE A 79 -3.50 9.90 -1.26
N LEU A 80 -4.23 9.09 -2.04
CA LEU A 80 -5.67 8.86 -1.86
C LEU A 80 -5.98 8.29 -0.46
N THR A 81 -5.22 7.28 -0.05
CA THR A 81 -5.44 6.60 1.23
C THR A 81 -5.13 7.53 2.41
N ILE A 82 -4.03 8.26 2.35
CA ILE A 82 -3.64 9.22 3.41
C ILE A 82 -4.64 10.38 3.47
N ASN A 83 -5.07 10.93 2.32
CA ASN A 83 -6.09 11.99 2.28
C ASN A 83 -7.40 11.53 2.93
N GLU A 84 -7.85 10.31 2.66
CA GLU A 84 -9.07 9.78 3.27
C GLU A 84 -8.90 9.64 4.79
N LEU A 85 -7.75 9.15 5.26
CA LEU A 85 -7.45 9.07 6.70
C LEU A 85 -7.44 10.46 7.36
N ILE A 86 -6.81 11.46 6.72
CA ILE A 86 -6.79 12.85 7.19
C ILE A 86 -8.22 13.41 7.25
N ARG A 87 -9.03 13.16 6.23
CA ARG A 87 -10.44 13.59 6.19
C ARG A 87 -11.27 13.00 7.34
N GLN A 88 -11.07 11.71 7.65
CA GLN A 88 -11.78 11.02 8.74
C GLN A 88 -11.32 11.49 10.11
N SER A 89 -10.02 11.66 10.30
CA SER A 89 -9.43 11.97 11.60
C SER A 89 -9.43 13.45 11.95
N GLY A 90 -9.59 14.35 10.98
CA GLY A 90 -9.41 15.78 11.14
C GLY A 90 -7.96 16.17 11.48
N GLN A 91 -7.00 15.25 11.32
CA GLN A 91 -5.57 15.50 11.55
C GLN A 91 -4.94 16.06 10.27
N THR A 92 -3.71 16.58 10.39
CA THR A 92 -2.95 17.07 9.25
C THR A 92 -1.47 16.71 9.39
N LEU A 93 -0.81 16.49 8.27
CA LEU A 93 0.64 16.33 8.20
C LEU A 93 1.39 17.67 8.19
N GLU A 94 0.71 18.81 8.11
CA GLU A 94 1.31 20.13 8.34
C GLU A 94 1.72 20.33 9.82
N ASP A 95 1.05 19.62 10.75
CA ASP A 95 1.45 19.59 12.15
C ASP A 95 2.80 18.87 12.29
N LYS A 96 3.85 19.61 12.64
CA LYS A 96 5.22 19.09 12.81
C LYS A 96 5.34 18.00 13.89
N THR A 97 4.31 17.80 14.70
CA THR A 97 4.26 16.71 15.69
C THR A 97 3.65 15.43 15.13
N CYS A 98 3.25 15.42 13.84
CA CYS A 98 2.76 14.26 13.13
C CYS A 98 3.83 13.72 12.15
N GLY A 99 4.26 12.48 12.35
CA GLY A 99 5.18 11.77 11.45
C GLY A 99 4.42 11.01 10.37
N LEU A 100 5.11 10.69 9.26
CA LEU A 100 4.61 9.86 8.17
C LEU A 100 5.52 8.65 7.98
N ILE A 101 4.96 7.46 7.97
CA ILE A 101 5.67 6.23 7.60
C ILE A 101 4.98 5.61 6.39
N LEU A 102 5.75 5.42 5.33
CA LEU A 102 5.35 4.69 4.13
C LEU A 102 5.92 3.28 4.18
N SER A 103 5.08 2.30 3.97
CA SER A 103 5.45 0.88 4.00
C SER A 103 5.13 0.23 2.66
N THR A 104 6.16 -0.26 1.98
CA THR A 104 6.00 -0.95 0.70
C THR A 104 7.18 -1.87 0.45
N THR A 105 6.96 -2.95 -0.30
CA THR A 105 8.07 -3.85 -0.63
C THR A 105 8.86 -3.37 -1.83
N LYS A 106 8.22 -2.70 -2.79
CA LYS A 106 8.82 -2.38 -4.09
C LYS A 106 8.51 -0.95 -4.60
N GLY A 107 7.55 -0.24 -3.99
CA GLY A 107 7.14 1.08 -4.48
C GLY A 107 6.68 1.06 -5.93
N ASN A 108 7.23 1.95 -6.75
CA ASN A 108 6.91 2.11 -8.17
C ASN A 108 7.67 1.12 -9.07
N ILE A 109 7.87 -0.12 -8.65
CA ILE A 109 8.64 -1.12 -9.43
C ILE A 109 7.99 -1.46 -10.80
N ASP A 110 6.71 -1.20 -10.95
CA ASP A 110 6.00 -1.34 -12.23
C ASP A 110 6.55 -0.42 -13.32
N LEU A 111 7.20 0.68 -12.93
CA LEU A 111 7.88 1.58 -13.86
C LEU A 111 9.17 0.99 -14.43
N LEU A 112 9.79 0.02 -13.76
CA LEU A 112 11.05 -0.57 -14.20
C LEU A 112 10.94 -1.22 -15.59
N ALA A 113 9.80 -1.80 -15.94
CA ALA A 113 9.56 -2.41 -17.24
C ALA A 113 9.64 -1.42 -18.43
N ARG A 114 9.61 -0.11 -18.16
CA ARG A 114 9.68 0.95 -19.17
C ARG A 114 11.10 1.41 -19.46
N TYR A 115 12.10 0.99 -18.67
CA TYR A 115 13.47 1.46 -18.74
C TYR A 115 14.44 0.30 -18.93
N THR A 116 15.24 0.34 -19.99
CA THR A 116 16.15 -0.75 -20.36
C THR A 116 17.61 -0.51 -19.88
N GLU A 117 18.05 0.74 -19.76
CA GLU A 117 19.46 1.02 -19.45
C GLU A 117 19.66 1.89 -18.18
N HIS A 118 18.78 2.87 -17.95
CA HIS A 118 18.83 3.75 -16.78
C HIS A 118 17.44 3.86 -16.19
N PRO A 119 17.17 3.26 -15.02
CA PRO A 119 15.88 3.41 -14.36
C PRO A 119 15.67 4.89 -13.97
N ASP A 120 14.47 5.40 -14.23
CA ASP A 120 14.02 6.69 -13.73
C ASP A 120 14.09 6.70 -12.20
N GLU A 121 14.44 7.83 -11.62
CA GLU A 121 14.46 8.00 -10.16
C GLU A 121 13.12 7.67 -9.50
N ALA A 122 12.01 7.85 -10.21
CA ALA A 122 10.67 7.49 -9.75
C ALA A 122 10.52 6.02 -9.32
N VAL A 123 11.40 5.11 -9.77
CA VAL A 123 11.42 3.70 -9.35
C VAL A 123 11.94 3.56 -7.91
N PHE A 124 12.76 4.48 -7.44
CA PHE A 124 13.39 4.37 -6.12
C PHE A 124 12.42 4.75 -4.99
N LEU A 125 12.48 4.01 -3.90
CA LEU A 125 11.62 4.23 -2.73
C LEU A 125 11.81 5.62 -2.11
N TRP A 126 13.03 6.14 -2.11
CA TRP A 126 13.29 7.48 -1.58
C TRP A 126 12.61 8.57 -2.42
N LYS A 127 12.58 8.42 -3.76
CA LYS A 127 11.92 9.39 -4.65
C LYS A 127 10.41 9.33 -4.53
N MET A 128 9.85 8.13 -4.47
CA MET A 128 8.43 7.94 -4.13
C MET A 128 8.06 8.63 -2.82
N ALA A 129 8.89 8.44 -1.79
CA ALA A 129 8.65 9.05 -0.48
C ALA A 129 8.75 10.58 -0.52
N GLU A 130 9.73 11.12 -1.23
CA GLU A 130 9.87 12.57 -1.46
C GLU A 130 8.63 13.15 -2.14
N ASN A 131 8.16 12.52 -3.22
CA ASN A 131 6.99 12.98 -3.95
C ASN A 131 5.71 12.98 -3.08
N ILE A 132 5.47 11.88 -2.34
CA ILE A 132 4.30 11.77 -1.45
C ILE A 132 4.41 12.78 -0.31
N ALA A 133 5.57 12.88 0.32
CA ALA A 133 5.80 13.83 1.42
C ALA A 133 5.68 15.29 0.94
N GLY A 134 6.15 15.60 -0.27
CA GLY A 134 6.00 16.91 -0.89
C GLY A 134 4.54 17.30 -1.08
N TYR A 135 3.69 16.36 -1.51
CA TYR A 135 2.26 16.61 -1.61
C TYR A 135 1.63 17.01 -0.26
N PHE A 136 2.09 16.44 0.85
CA PHE A 136 1.58 16.70 2.19
C PHE A 136 2.41 17.72 3.01
N HIS A 137 3.42 18.35 2.44
CA HIS A 137 4.36 19.26 3.12
C HIS A 137 5.00 18.62 4.37
N ALA A 138 5.46 17.38 4.21
CA ALA A 138 5.98 16.53 5.30
C ALA A 138 7.40 15.97 5.03
N GLU A 139 8.19 16.61 4.16
CA GLU A 139 9.45 16.10 3.61
C GLU A 139 10.48 15.72 4.68
N GLU A 140 10.56 16.48 5.75
CA GLU A 140 11.51 16.21 6.84
C GLU A 140 11.05 15.13 7.82
N ARG A 141 9.82 14.59 7.63
CA ARG A 141 9.15 13.70 8.61
C ARG A 141 8.67 12.39 8.00
N VAL A 142 9.07 12.12 6.76
CA VAL A 142 8.74 10.88 6.07
C VAL A 142 9.80 9.81 6.32
N HIS A 143 9.34 8.61 6.63
CA HIS A 143 10.17 7.42 6.77
C HIS A 143 9.65 6.33 5.85
N VAL A 144 10.57 5.55 5.26
CA VAL A 144 10.19 4.38 4.45
C VAL A 144 10.62 3.11 5.15
N ILE A 145 9.70 2.17 5.28
CA ILE A 145 9.98 0.85 5.84
C ILE A 145 9.67 -0.21 4.79
N SER A 146 10.71 -0.93 4.40
CA SER A 146 10.63 -2.04 3.45
C SER A 146 11.30 -3.27 4.08
N ASN A 147 10.48 -4.25 4.46
CA ASN A 147 10.92 -5.49 5.11
C ASN A 147 10.07 -6.67 4.62
N ALA A 148 10.07 -6.90 3.30
CA ALA A 148 9.28 -7.96 2.67
C ALA A 148 7.83 -8.02 3.19
N CYS A 149 7.30 -9.21 3.43
CA CYS A 149 5.89 -9.42 3.83
C CYS A 149 5.53 -8.82 5.19
N ILE A 150 6.50 -8.48 6.04
CA ILE A 150 6.25 -7.88 7.36
C ILE A 150 6.44 -6.36 7.38
N SER A 151 6.59 -5.71 6.22
CA SER A 151 6.79 -4.26 6.13
C SER A 151 5.75 -3.47 6.91
N GLY A 152 4.46 -3.79 6.75
CA GLY A 152 3.38 -3.11 7.45
C GLY A 152 3.46 -3.23 8.97
N VAL A 153 3.72 -4.44 9.49
CA VAL A 153 3.90 -4.65 10.94
C VAL A 153 5.13 -3.92 11.45
N SER A 154 6.24 -3.96 10.70
CA SER A 154 7.46 -3.22 11.05
C SER A 154 7.22 -1.71 11.10
N ALA A 155 6.41 -1.18 10.18
CA ALA A 155 6.03 0.23 10.15
C ALA A 155 5.18 0.63 11.38
N LEU A 156 4.21 -0.20 11.75
CA LEU A 156 3.40 0.01 12.97
C LEU A 156 4.28 0.00 14.23
N ILE A 157 5.21 -0.95 14.34
CA ILE A 157 6.16 -1.00 15.46
C ILE A 157 7.05 0.25 15.50
N ALA A 158 7.54 0.71 14.33
CA ALA A 158 8.34 1.92 14.26
C ALA A 158 7.53 3.16 14.68
N GLY A 159 6.31 3.32 14.17
CA GLY A 159 5.41 4.41 14.54
C GLY A 159 5.12 4.42 16.05
N LYS A 160 4.79 3.25 16.62
CA LYS A 160 4.63 3.10 18.07
C LYS A 160 5.85 3.58 18.85
N ARG A 161 7.05 3.11 18.45
CA ARG A 161 8.31 3.51 19.10
C ARG A 161 8.59 5.01 18.98
N MET A 162 8.28 5.62 17.83
CA MET A 162 8.44 7.07 17.65
C MET A 162 7.55 7.86 18.61
N ILE A 163 6.31 7.41 18.82
CA ILE A 163 5.39 8.03 19.78
C ILE A 163 5.89 7.82 21.23
N GLU A 164 6.24 6.61 21.60
CA GLU A 164 6.70 6.26 22.95
C GLU A 164 7.99 6.99 23.34
N ASN A 165 8.89 7.25 22.38
CA ASN A 165 10.11 8.03 22.59
C ASN A 165 9.90 9.55 22.45
N GLY A 166 8.68 10.03 22.24
CA GLY A 166 8.37 11.45 22.16
C GLY A 166 8.88 12.15 20.90
N ILE A 167 9.24 11.40 19.84
CA ILE A 167 9.67 11.97 18.55
C ILE A 167 8.48 12.65 17.89
N TYR A 168 7.34 11.95 17.86
CA TYR A 168 6.06 12.47 17.37
C TYR A 168 4.95 12.24 18.39
N ARG A 169 3.94 13.09 18.36
CA ARG A 169 2.69 12.88 19.12
C ARG A 169 1.74 11.93 18.40
N ARG A 170 1.82 11.90 17.07
CA ARG A 170 1.02 11.08 16.17
C ARG A 170 1.89 10.61 15.02
N VAL A 171 1.54 9.48 14.44
CA VAL A 171 2.19 8.95 13.24
C VAL A 171 1.11 8.40 12.33
N ILE A 172 1.09 8.85 11.08
CA ILE A 172 0.34 8.18 10.02
C ILE A 172 1.23 7.07 9.46
N VAL A 173 0.71 5.85 9.47
CA VAL A 173 1.35 4.69 8.84
C VAL A 173 0.51 4.28 7.65
N ALA A 174 1.05 4.44 6.45
CA ALA A 174 0.41 3.99 5.22
C ALA A 174 1.22 2.88 4.58
N GLY A 175 0.57 1.81 4.12
CA GLY A 175 1.23 0.67 3.52
C GLY A 175 0.48 0.11 2.33
N GLY A 176 1.22 -0.25 1.27
CA GLY A 176 0.61 -0.82 0.09
C GLY A 176 1.62 -1.34 -0.92
N ASP A 177 1.14 -2.21 -1.80
CA ASP A 177 1.89 -2.72 -2.94
C ASP A 177 0.95 -2.92 -4.14
N LEU A 178 1.51 -2.79 -5.35
CA LEU A 178 0.87 -3.07 -6.62
C LEU A 178 1.41 -4.36 -7.23
N LEU A 179 0.63 -4.97 -8.10
CA LEU A 179 1.11 -6.05 -8.96
C LEU A 179 1.86 -5.48 -10.17
N SER A 180 2.92 -6.19 -10.55
CA SER A 180 3.70 -5.94 -11.75
C SER A 180 4.30 -7.25 -12.24
N HIS A 181 4.77 -7.24 -13.48
CA HIS A 181 5.47 -8.39 -14.06
C HIS A 181 6.67 -8.83 -13.20
N PHE A 182 7.37 -7.88 -12.59
CA PHE A 182 8.48 -8.17 -11.68
C PHE A 182 8.04 -9.02 -10.49
N ILE A 183 6.92 -8.63 -9.85
CA ILE A 183 6.38 -9.35 -8.68
C ILE A 183 5.88 -10.74 -9.06
N THR A 184 5.06 -10.83 -10.11
CA THR A 184 4.45 -12.09 -10.51
C THR A 184 5.48 -13.10 -11.04
N SER A 185 6.50 -12.63 -11.77
CA SER A 185 7.62 -13.47 -12.21
C SER A 185 8.44 -13.99 -11.03
N GLY A 186 8.70 -13.13 -10.02
CA GLY A 186 9.39 -13.53 -8.80
C GLY A 186 8.64 -14.66 -8.07
N PHE A 187 7.36 -14.48 -7.78
CA PHE A 187 6.54 -15.50 -7.11
C PHE A 187 6.32 -16.74 -7.98
N GLY A 188 6.23 -16.58 -9.30
CA GLY A 188 6.15 -17.68 -10.27
C GLY A 188 7.41 -18.55 -10.26
N SER A 189 8.59 -17.94 -10.19
CA SER A 189 9.88 -18.68 -10.13
C SER A 189 10.00 -19.56 -8.90
N PHE A 190 9.37 -19.18 -7.78
CA PHE A 190 9.29 -19.98 -6.56
C PHE A 190 8.14 -21.00 -6.57
N ARG A 191 7.36 -21.07 -7.66
CA ARG A 191 6.15 -21.91 -7.76
C ARG A 191 5.16 -21.68 -6.61
N SER A 192 5.03 -20.42 -6.20
CA SER A 192 4.20 -20.03 -5.03
C SER A 192 2.81 -19.57 -5.43
N LEU A 193 2.48 -19.48 -6.72
CA LEU A 193 1.19 -19.03 -7.20
C LEU A 193 0.20 -20.19 -7.36
N SER A 194 -1.01 -20.03 -6.84
CA SER A 194 -2.09 -20.99 -7.03
C SER A 194 -2.81 -20.76 -8.35
N SER A 195 -3.16 -21.85 -9.03
CA SER A 195 -4.01 -21.84 -10.23
C SER A 195 -5.52 -21.76 -9.92
N ARG A 196 -5.88 -21.83 -8.65
CA ARG A 196 -7.24 -21.76 -8.09
C ARG A 196 -7.31 -20.72 -6.99
N PRO A 197 -8.50 -20.33 -6.50
CA PRO A 197 -8.60 -19.53 -5.29
C PRO A 197 -7.83 -20.19 -4.14
N CYS A 198 -6.93 -19.45 -3.53
CA CYS A 198 -6.04 -19.96 -2.48
C CYS A 198 -6.85 -20.47 -1.27
N ARG A 199 -6.27 -21.46 -0.61
CA ARG A 199 -6.88 -22.13 0.54
C ARG A 199 -5.96 -22.04 1.75
N PRO A 200 -5.96 -20.89 2.45
CA PRO A 200 -5.11 -20.69 3.62
C PRO A 200 -5.30 -21.81 4.64
N TYR A 201 -4.19 -22.30 5.17
CA TYR A 201 -4.11 -23.37 6.18
C TYR A 201 -4.63 -24.77 5.76
N ASP A 202 -5.16 -24.93 4.53
CA ASP A 202 -5.58 -26.22 4.01
C ASP A 202 -4.37 -27.12 3.73
N SER A 203 -4.50 -28.42 4.04
CA SER A 203 -3.44 -29.42 3.78
C SER A 203 -3.18 -29.62 2.28
N SER A 204 -4.18 -29.38 1.42
CA SER A 204 -4.11 -29.49 -0.02
C SER A 204 -3.87 -28.17 -0.74
N ARG A 205 -3.42 -27.14 -0.05
CA ARG A 205 -3.09 -25.85 -0.65
C ARG A 205 -1.96 -26.00 -1.68
N ASP A 206 -2.05 -25.24 -2.75
CA ASP A 206 -1.13 -25.30 -3.89
C ASP A 206 -0.44 -23.95 -4.20
N GLY A 207 -0.63 -22.97 -3.34
CA GLY A 207 -0.03 -21.64 -3.48
C GLY A 207 -0.96 -20.54 -2.97
N LEU A 208 -0.67 -19.32 -3.37
CA LEU A 208 -1.43 -18.12 -3.00
C LEU A 208 -1.82 -17.32 -4.24
N ASN A 209 -2.79 -16.44 -4.08
CA ASN A 209 -3.12 -15.41 -5.07
C ASN A 209 -2.62 -14.07 -4.56
N LEU A 210 -1.98 -13.32 -5.44
CA LEU A 210 -1.47 -12.00 -5.14
C LEU A 210 -2.59 -10.96 -5.24
N GLY A 211 -2.39 -9.81 -4.60
CA GLY A 211 -3.34 -8.71 -4.65
C GLY A 211 -2.68 -7.35 -4.57
N GLU A 212 -3.42 -6.33 -4.99
CA GLU A 212 -3.08 -4.92 -4.85
C GLU A 212 -3.92 -4.32 -3.73
N ALA A 213 -3.31 -3.54 -2.88
CA ALA A 213 -4.01 -2.76 -1.86
C ALA A 213 -3.14 -1.63 -1.33
N CYS A 214 -3.78 -0.63 -0.74
CA CYS A 214 -3.14 0.38 0.10
C CYS A 214 -4.03 0.68 1.30
N GLY A 215 -3.48 0.62 2.50
CA GLY A 215 -4.18 0.94 3.74
C GLY A 215 -3.40 1.95 4.57
N ALA A 216 -4.10 2.68 5.44
CA ALA A 216 -3.47 3.61 6.38
C ALA A 216 -4.17 3.59 7.73
N VAL A 217 -3.41 3.87 8.77
CA VAL A 217 -3.86 4.05 10.14
C VAL A 217 -3.22 5.27 10.77
#